data_1531bbb113d9c0775636f31050fc798d
#
_entry.id   1531bbb113d9c0775636f31050fc798d
#
_cell.length_a   1.000
_cell.length_b   1.000
_cell.length_c   1.000
_cell.angle_alpha   90.00
_cell.angle_beta   90.00
_cell.angle_gamma   90.00
#
_symmetry.space_group_name_H-M   'P 1'
#
loop_
_entity.id
_entity.type
_entity.pdbx_description
1 polymer ?
#
loop_
_entity_poly.entity_id
_entity_poly.type
_entity_poly.pdbx_seq_one_letter_code
_entity_poly.pdbx_strand_id
1 'polypeptide(L)'
;YHTQYEDYVHYITKGMLIRPSMVKYLVRGFLHDVDGVICPSEIVRDLLSDYKVKVEKRVIPTGIELAKFERPEIKQENLKELRSKLGIQDDEKMLLSLSRISYEKNIQAVLAAFAEVLKEEDKVKLVVAGDGPYLNYLKEQAQKLEIQDSVIFTGMIAPSETALYYKAADFFISASTSETQGLTYLES
;
A
#
# COMPACT_ATOMS: atom_id res chain seq x y z
N TYR A 1 15.20 2.21 -10.94
CA TYR A 1 15.31 2.13 -9.48
C TYR A 1 13.89 2.31 -8.89
N HIS A 2 13.28 1.21 -8.41
CA HIS A 2 11.86 1.17 -7.98
C HIS A 2 11.68 0.83 -6.50
N THR A 3 12.75 0.74 -5.71
CA THR A 3 12.67 0.30 -4.31
C THR A 3 13.52 1.20 -3.43
N GLN A 4 12.93 1.70 -2.36
CA GLN A 4 13.64 2.41 -1.29
C GLN A 4 14.24 1.36 -0.35
N TYR A 5 15.42 0.85 -0.69
CA TYR A 5 16.06 -0.28 0.02
C TYR A 5 16.31 -0.01 1.50
N GLU A 6 16.47 1.25 1.90
CA GLU A 6 16.65 1.62 3.30
C GLU A 6 15.46 1.27 4.19
N ASP A 7 14.25 1.28 3.64
CA ASP A 7 13.04 0.92 4.37
C ASP A 7 12.90 -0.60 4.56
N TYR A 8 13.68 -1.38 3.81
CA TYR A 8 13.65 -2.85 3.82
C TYR A 8 14.81 -3.49 4.60
N VAL A 9 15.74 -2.70 5.11
CA VAL A 9 16.94 -3.21 5.84
C VAL A 9 16.55 -4.09 7.03
N HIS A 10 15.46 -3.76 7.72
CA HIS A 10 14.99 -4.51 8.87
C HIS A 10 14.53 -5.95 8.53
N TYR A 11 14.17 -6.24 7.27
CA TYR A 11 13.83 -7.60 6.83
C TYR A 11 15.05 -8.49 6.63
N ILE A 12 16.20 -7.91 6.23
CA ILE A 12 17.40 -8.69 5.88
C ILE A 12 18.14 -9.14 7.12
N THR A 13 18.17 -8.32 8.18
CA THR A 13 19.09 -8.54 9.31
C THR A 13 18.43 -8.45 10.68
N LYS A 14 17.10 -8.45 10.76
CA LYS A 14 16.36 -8.12 12.01
C LYS A 14 16.86 -6.81 12.64
N GLY A 15 17.33 -5.87 11.81
CA GLY A 15 17.77 -4.53 12.22
C GLY A 15 19.18 -4.45 12.82
N MET A 16 19.94 -5.53 12.89
CA MET A 16 21.14 -5.59 13.74
C MET A 16 22.47 -5.25 13.05
N LEU A 17 22.59 -5.37 11.73
CA LEU A 17 23.90 -5.27 11.04
C LEU A 17 23.99 -4.22 9.93
N ILE A 18 22.89 -3.76 9.35
CA ILE A 18 22.91 -2.80 8.25
C ILE A 18 22.26 -1.49 8.68
N ARG A 19 23.02 -0.40 8.68
CA ARG A 19 22.50 0.95 8.93
C ARG A 19 21.98 1.54 7.62
N PRO A 20 20.95 2.41 7.61
CA PRO A 20 20.46 3.11 6.41
C PRO A 20 21.59 3.80 5.62
N SER A 21 22.61 4.32 6.31
CA SER A 21 23.79 4.93 5.67
C SER A 21 24.60 3.96 4.81
N MET A 22 24.62 2.66 5.16
CA MET A 22 25.31 1.64 4.36
C MET A 22 24.55 1.33 3.08
N VAL A 23 23.22 1.38 3.10
CA VAL A 23 22.38 1.21 1.89
C VAL A 23 22.71 2.29 0.88
N LYS A 24 22.84 3.55 1.29
CA LYS A 24 23.26 4.66 0.41
C LYS A 24 24.59 4.37 -0.27
N TYR A 25 25.52 3.79 0.47
CA TYR A 25 26.85 3.43 -0.05
C TYR A 25 26.76 2.31 -1.09
N LEU A 26 25.96 1.27 -0.81
CA LEU A 26 25.74 0.14 -1.72
C LEU A 26 25.05 0.61 -3.02
N VAL A 27 24.00 1.41 -2.88
CA VAL A 27 23.28 1.98 -4.04
C VAL A 27 24.21 2.83 -4.90
N ARG A 28 25.04 3.70 -4.29
CA ARG A 28 26.06 4.48 -5.02
C ARG A 28 27.06 3.59 -5.74
N GLY A 29 27.57 2.54 -5.07
CA GLY A 29 28.53 1.61 -5.66
C GLY A 29 27.91 0.90 -6.87
N PHE A 30 26.71 0.37 -6.72
CA PHE A 30 26.00 -0.29 -7.81
C PHE A 30 25.71 0.65 -9.00
N LEU A 31 25.30 1.88 -8.73
CA LEU A 31 25.00 2.87 -9.78
C LEU A 31 26.23 3.61 -10.32
N HIS A 32 27.42 3.32 -9.81
CA HIS A 32 28.66 3.91 -10.32
C HIS A 32 29.03 3.39 -11.73
N ASP A 33 28.72 2.13 -12.00
CA ASP A 33 29.13 1.41 -13.19
C ASP A 33 28.02 1.31 -14.26
N VAL A 34 26.99 2.18 -14.17
CA VAL A 34 25.90 2.27 -15.14
C VAL A 34 25.97 3.62 -15.88
N ASP A 35 25.49 3.67 -17.13
CA ASP A 35 25.47 4.88 -17.95
C ASP A 35 24.38 5.86 -17.52
N GLY A 36 23.29 5.37 -16.94
CA GLY A 36 22.17 6.17 -16.46
C GLY A 36 21.19 5.36 -15.65
N VAL A 37 20.26 6.05 -14.97
CA VAL A 37 19.21 5.41 -14.15
C VAL A 37 17.83 5.98 -14.45
N ILE A 38 16.86 5.10 -14.63
CA ILE A 38 15.45 5.46 -14.74
C ILE A 38 14.85 5.48 -13.33
N CYS A 39 14.19 6.58 -13.00
CA CYS A 39 13.46 6.81 -11.76
C CYS A 39 11.95 6.82 -12.06
N PRO A 40 11.10 6.15 -11.28
CA PRO A 40 9.65 6.13 -11.52
C PRO A 40 8.98 7.46 -11.15
N SER A 41 9.64 8.30 -10.34
CA SER A 41 9.13 9.59 -9.88
C SER A 41 10.26 10.57 -9.61
N GLU A 42 9.91 11.85 -9.46
CA GLU A 42 10.85 12.89 -9.05
C GLU A 42 11.37 12.65 -7.63
N ILE A 43 10.53 12.12 -6.74
CA ILE A 43 10.93 11.75 -5.38
C ILE A 43 12.12 10.78 -5.40
N VAL A 44 12.06 9.77 -6.25
CA VAL A 44 13.16 8.80 -6.40
C VAL A 44 14.39 9.43 -7.04
N ARG A 45 14.22 10.30 -8.02
CA ARG A 45 15.33 11.06 -8.62
C ARG A 45 16.06 11.90 -7.57
N ASP A 46 15.31 12.61 -6.73
CA ASP A 46 15.84 13.49 -5.70
C ASP A 46 16.51 12.68 -4.58
N LEU A 47 15.92 11.57 -4.17
CA LEU A 47 16.52 10.60 -3.26
C LEU A 47 17.90 10.12 -3.76
N LEU A 48 18.00 9.72 -5.02
CA LEU A 48 19.29 9.31 -5.60
C LEU A 48 20.29 10.47 -5.69
N SER A 49 19.82 11.70 -5.84
CA SER A 49 20.66 12.90 -5.81
C SER A 49 21.21 13.17 -4.40
N ASP A 50 20.36 12.98 -3.36
CA ASP A 50 20.78 13.03 -1.95
C ASP A 50 21.80 11.92 -1.60
N TYR A 51 21.72 10.78 -2.28
CA TYR A 51 22.73 9.73 -2.19
C TYR A 51 24.01 10.07 -2.94
N LYS A 52 24.08 11.24 -3.61
CA LYS A 52 25.22 11.70 -4.41
C LYS A 52 25.55 10.76 -5.59
N VAL A 53 24.53 10.13 -6.15
CA VAL A 53 24.62 9.39 -7.40
C VAL A 53 24.82 10.40 -8.53
N LYS A 54 25.92 10.25 -9.30
CA LYS A 54 26.35 11.24 -10.30
C LYS A 54 25.88 10.95 -11.72
N VAL A 55 25.46 9.71 -12.00
CA VAL A 55 24.99 9.31 -13.33
C VAL A 55 23.73 10.05 -13.74
N GLU A 56 23.46 10.12 -15.04
CA GLU A 56 22.24 10.72 -15.57
C GLU A 56 21.01 10.05 -14.97
N LYS A 57 20.06 10.87 -14.54
CA LYS A 57 18.79 10.41 -13.95
C LYS A 57 17.63 10.89 -14.79
N ARG A 58 16.84 9.98 -15.34
CA ARG A 58 15.61 10.29 -16.09
C ARG A 58 14.40 9.81 -15.32
N VAL A 59 13.40 10.70 -15.19
CA VAL A 59 12.10 10.34 -14.61
C VAL A 59 11.24 9.78 -15.73
N ILE A 60 10.92 8.49 -15.64
CA ILE A 60 10.02 7.79 -16.54
C ILE A 60 9.06 7.01 -15.65
N PRO A 61 7.82 7.49 -15.48
CA PRO A 61 6.81 6.78 -14.67
C PRO A 61 6.52 5.38 -15.22
N THR A 62 6.22 4.44 -14.33
CA THR A 62 5.72 3.12 -14.73
C THR A 62 4.34 3.27 -15.34
N GLY A 63 4.14 2.73 -16.53
CA GLY A 63 2.84 2.68 -17.17
C GLY A 63 1.87 1.78 -16.42
N ILE A 64 0.60 2.18 -16.37
CA ILE A 64 -0.50 1.38 -15.84
C ILE A 64 -1.40 0.98 -16.98
N GLU A 65 -1.77 -0.30 -17.01
CA GLU A 65 -2.75 -0.81 -17.96
C GLU A 65 -4.15 -0.56 -17.40
N LEU A 66 -4.68 0.65 -17.63
CA LEU A 66 -5.97 1.10 -17.08
C LEU A 66 -7.12 0.14 -17.43
N ALA A 67 -7.08 -0.49 -18.62
CA ALA A 67 -8.10 -1.45 -19.02
C ALA A 67 -8.32 -2.61 -18.01
N LYS A 68 -7.31 -2.94 -17.21
CA LYS A 68 -7.43 -3.94 -16.13
C LYS A 68 -8.34 -3.47 -14.98
N PHE A 69 -8.48 -2.17 -14.80
CA PHE A 69 -9.27 -1.56 -13.72
C PHE A 69 -10.61 -1.04 -14.23
N GLU A 70 -10.73 -0.64 -15.50
CA GLU A 70 -12.00 -0.22 -16.09
C GLU A 70 -13.06 -1.32 -16.12
N ARG A 71 -12.68 -2.58 -16.40
CA ARG A 71 -13.47 -3.83 -16.26
C ARG A 71 -14.98 -3.60 -16.42
N PRO A 72 -15.49 -3.27 -17.63
CA PRO A 72 -16.92 -2.97 -17.83
C PRO A 72 -17.83 -4.18 -17.57
N GLU A 73 -17.28 -5.39 -17.54
CA GLU A 73 -17.99 -6.62 -17.16
C GLU A 73 -18.34 -6.70 -15.67
N ILE A 74 -17.69 -5.91 -14.80
CA ILE A 74 -18.04 -5.84 -13.39
C ILE A 74 -19.31 -5.00 -13.25
N LYS A 75 -20.43 -5.67 -12.99
CA LYS A 75 -21.75 -5.06 -12.83
C LYS A 75 -22.04 -4.76 -11.35
N GLN A 76 -23.10 -4.00 -11.11
CA GLN A 76 -23.57 -3.66 -9.76
C GLN A 76 -23.88 -4.91 -8.90
N GLU A 77 -24.35 -5.98 -9.53
CA GLU A 77 -24.62 -7.25 -8.84
C GLU A 77 -23.34 -7.83 -8.23
N ASN A 78 -22.20 -7.76 -8.96
CA ASN A 78 -20.91 -8.24 -8.47
C ASN A 78 -20.41 -7.41 -7.28
N LEU A 79 -20.63 -6.09 -7.29
CA LEU A 79 -20.25 -5.21 -6.18
C LEU A 79 -21.08 -5.53 -4.94
N LYS A 80 -22.40 -5.69 -5.08
CA LYS A 80 -23.30 -6.08 -4.00
C LYS A 80 -22.96 -7.45 -3.43
N GLU A 81 -22.66 -8.42 -4.30
CA GLU A 81 -22.26 -9.77 -3.89
C GLU A 81 -20.97 -9.73 -3.07
N LEU A 82 -19.94 -8.98 -3.50
CA LEU A 82 -18.71 -8.81 -2.73
C LEU A 82 -18.99 -8.17 -1.37
N ARG A 83 -19.75 -7.07 -1.33
CA ARG A 83 -20.08 -6.37 -0.08
C ARG A 83 -20.84 -7.28 0.87
N SER A 84 -21.84 -8.02 0.39
CA SER A 84 -22.60 -9.00 1.18
C SER A 84 -21.69 -10.11 1.71
N LYS A 85 -20.79 -10.65 0.89
CA LYS A 85 -19.79 -11.66 1.31
C LYS A 85 -18.84 -11.14 2.39
N LEU A 86 -18.53 -9.86 2.37
CA LEU A 86 -17.73 -9.17 3.40
C LEU A 86 -18.56 -8.78 4.63
N GLY A 87 -19.87 -8.98 4.62
CA GLY A 87 -20.78 -8.60 5.72
C GLY A 87 -21.10 -7.10 5.79
N ILE A 88 -20.87 -6.36 4.68
CA ILE A 88 -21.12 -4.91 4.58
C ILE A 88 -22.54 -4.69 4.09
N GLN A 89 -23.32 -3.91 4.84
CA GLN A 89 -24.72 -3.60 4.51
C GLN A 89 -24.80 -2.54 3.39
N ASP A 90 -25.99 -2.44 2.76
CA ASP A 90 -26.21 -1.50 1.64
C ASP A 90 -26.08 -0.02 2.03
N ASP A 91 -26.33 0.29 3.31
CA ASP A 91 -26.26 1.64 3.87
C ASP A 91 -24.93 1.94 4.59
N GLU A 92 -24.01 0.98 4.67
CA GLU A 92 -22.68 1.19 5.20
C GLU A 92 -21.71 1.69 4.11
N LYS A 93 -20.74 2.50 4.47
CA LYS A 93 -19.62 2.89 3.61
C LYS A 93 -18.46 1.89 3.71
N MET A 94 -17.84 1.59 2.60
CA MET A 94 -16.67 0.73 2.51
C MET A 94 -15.41 1.55 2.27
N LEU A 95 -14.52 1.61 3.25
CA LEU A 95 -13.15 2.08 3.08
C LEU A 95 -12.25 0.89 2.74
N LEU A 96 -11.39 1.04 1.72
CA LEU A 96 -10.48 -0.01 1.29
C LEU A 96 -9.02 0.41 1.52
N SER A 97 -8.27 -0.42 2.22
CA SER A 97 -6.81 -0.40 2.25
C SER A 97 -6.29 -1.68 1.61
N LEU A 98 -5.64 -1.57 0.44
CA LEU A 98 -5.18 -2.72 -0.33
C LEU A 98 -3.67 -2.62 -0.54
N SER A 99 -2.93 -3.52 0.10
CA SER A 99 -1.47 -3.59 -0.02
C SER A 99 -0.92 -4.86 0.62
N ARG A 100 0.39 -5.13 0.44
CA ARG A 100 1.09 -6.07 1.31
C ARG A 100 1.03 -5.56 2.76
N ILE A 101 0.72 -6.44 3.70
CA ILE A 101 0.64 -6.09 5.13
C ILE A 101 2.03 -6.13 5.76
N SER A 102 2.71 -5.00 5.71
CA SER A 102 4.09 -4.82 6.17
C SER A 102 4.26 -3.48 6.90
N TYR A 103 5.36 -3.34 7.63
CA TYR A 103 5.60 -2.18 8.50
C TYR A 103 5.52 -0.86 7.74
N GLU A 104 6.17 -0.77 6.58
CA GLU A 104 6.26 0.43 5.74
C GLU A 104 4.92 0.87 5.14
N LYS A 105 3.92 -0.03 5.10
CA LYS A 105 2.56 0.31 4.66
C LYS A 105 1.75 1.04 5.74
N ASN A 106 2.25 1.07 6.96
CA ASN A 106 1.76 1.90 8.05
C ASN A 106 0.25 1.78 8.30
N ILE A 107 -0.31 0.56 8.13
CA ILE A 107 -1.75 0.32 8.27
C ILE A 107 -2.21 0.56 9.71
N GLN A 108 -1.32 0.50 10.71
CA GLN A 108 -1.64 0.89 12.07
C GLN A 108 -2.09 2.35 12.19
N ALA A 109 -1.56 3.27 11.36
CA ALA A 109 -2.03 4.65 11.31
C ALA A 109 -3.43 4.74 10.67
N VAL A 110 -3.72 3.87 9.68
CA VAL A 110 -5.07 3.75 9.11
C VAL A 110 -6.06 3.29 10.17
N LEU A 111 -5.72 2.25 10.97
CA LEU A 111 -6.59 1.77 12.06
C LEU A 111 -6.84 2.87 13.11
N ALA A 112 -5.80 3.62 13.49
CA ALA A 112 -5.93 4.71 14.46
C ALA A 112 -6.85 5.83 13.92
N ALA A 113 -6.68 6.24 12.67
CA ALA A 113 -7.55 7.23 12.03
C ALA A 113 -8.99 6.71 11.88
N PHE A 114 -9.16 5.43 11.54
CA PHE A 114 -10.48 4.81 11.42
C PHE A 114 -11.22 4.74 12.76
N ALA A 115 -10.51 4.51 13.87
CA ALA A 115 -11.09 4.56 15.21
C ALA A 115 -11.66 5.95 15.55
N GLU A 116 -11.05 7.03 15.05
CA GLU A 116 -11.61 8.38 15.22
C GLU A 116 -12.86 8.58 14.36
N VAL A 117 -12.88 8.06 13.12
CA VAL A 117 -14.04 8.12 12.23
C VAL A 117 -15.24 7.42 12.87
N LEU A 118 -15.04 6.25 13.49
CA LEU A 118 -16.12 5.48 14.13
C LEU A 118 -16.78 6.19 15.32
N LYS A 119 -16.19 7.24 15.89
CA LYS A 119 -16.81 8.05 16.92
C LYS A 119 -17.93 8.96 16.39
N GLU A 120 -17.87 9.29 15.10
CA GLU A 120 -18.80 10.22 14.45
C GLU A 120 -19.71 9.50 13.43
N GLU A 121 -19.26 8.39 12.86
CA GLU A 121 -19.98 7.63 11.83
C GLU A 121 -19.86 6.12 12.11
N ASP A 122 -20.99 5.50 12.46
CA ASP A 122 -21.06 4.06 12.78
C ASP A 122 -21.33 3.18 11.55
N LYS A 123 -21.86 3.76 10.45
CA LYS A 123 -22.17 3.05 9.21
C LYS A 123 -20.99 3.00 8.24
N VAL A 124 -19.85 2.56 8.74
CA VAL A 124 -18.63 2.46 7.96
C VAL A 124 -17.85 1.20 8.32
N LYS A 125 -17.30 0.53 7.31
CA LYS A 125 -16.43 -0.64 7.46
C LYS A 125 -15.08 -0.36 6.78
N LEU A 126 -14.01 -0.78 7.45
CA LEU A 126 -12.66 -0.77 6.88
C LEU A 126 -12.30 -2.18 6.40
N VAL A 127 -12.07 -2.32 5.10
CA VAL A 127 -11.57 -3.56 4.49
C VAL A 127 -10.07 -3.43 4.30
N VAL A 128 -9.30 -4.27 4.98
CA VAL A 128 -7.86 -4.40 4.83
C VAL A 128 -7.58 -5.63 3.99
N ALA A 129 -7.32 -5.40 2.69
CA ALA A 129 -7.08 -6.46 1.72
C ALA A 129 -5.57 -6.66 1.49
N GLY A 130 -5.13 -7.89 1.67
CA GLY A 130 -3.74 -8.28 1.54
C GLY A 130 -3.28 -9.21 2.65
N ASP A 131 -2.02 -9.63 2.56
CA ASP A 131 -1.38 -10.49 3.55
C ASP A 131 0.06 -10.03 3.82
N GLY A 132 0.64 -10.47 4.92
CA GLY A 132 2.01 -10.17 5.26
C GLY A 132 2.35 -10.33 6.74
N PRO A 133 3.63 -10.13 7.10
CA PRO A 133 4.13 -10.43 8.43
C PRO A 133 3.50 -9.60 9.56
N TYR A 134 2.87 -8.47 9.23
CA TYR A 134 2.25 -7.57 10.20
C TYR A 134 0.75 -7.86 10.48
N LEU A 135 0.14 -8.84 9.80
CA LEU A 135 -1.30 -9.10 9.90
C LEU A 135 -1.76 -9.37 11.34
N ASN A 136 -1.07 -10.23 12.07
CA ASN A 136 -1.43 -10.55 13.45
C ASN A 136 -1.32 -9.34 14.37
N TYR A 137 -0.24 -8.55 14.21
CA TYR A 137 -0.07 -7.30 14.95
C TYR A 137 -1.24 -6.32 14.69
N LEU A 138 -1.68 -6.16 13.44
CA LEU A 138 -2.80 -5.27 13.11
C LEU A 138 -4.13 -5.76 13.69
N LYS A 139 -4.37 -7.07 13.71
CA LYS A 139 -5.55 -7.64 14.38
C LYS A 139 -5.56 -7.34 15.88
N GLU A 140 -4.40 -7.47 16.54
CA GLU A 140 -4.25 -7.07 17.95
C GLU A 140 -4.46 -5.56 18.17
N GLN A 141 -3.99 -4.72 17.24
CA GLN A 141 -4.23 -3.27 17.32
C GLN A 141 -5.73 -2.93 17.13
N ALA A 142 -6.42 -3.59 16.20
CA ALA A 142 -7.86 -3.40 16.02
C ALA A 142 -8.64 -3.76 17.31
N GLN A 143 -8.24 -4.83 18.00
CA GLN A 143 -8.84 -5.21 19.30
C GLN A 143 -8.55 -4.17 20.39
N LYS A 144 -7.31 -3.67 20.49
CA LYS A 144 -6.92 -2.64 21.47
C LYS A 144 -7.65 -1.32 21.25
N LEU A 145 -8.00 -1.00 20.01
CA LEU A 145 -8.77 0.18 19.63
C LEU A 145 -10.28 -0.06 19.73
N GLU A 146 -10.72 -1.28 20.06
CA GLU A 146 -12.12 -1.69 20.16
C GLU A 146 -12.90 -1.51 18.84
N ILE A 147 -12.21 -1.67 17.68
CA ILE A 147 -12.79 -1.52 16.33
C ILE A 147 -12.84 -2.82 15.53
N GLN A 148 -12.53 -3.97 16.16
CA GLN A 148 -12.41 -5.28 15.48
C GLN A 148 -13.68 -5.68 14.71
N ASP A 149 -14.87 -5.26 15.15
CA ASP A 149 -16.15 -5.58 14.51
C ASP A 149 -16.45 -4.70 13.28
N SER A 150 -15.68 -3.64 13.10
CA SER A 150 -15.77 -2.73 11.96
C SER A 150 -14.59 -2.84 10.98
N VAL A 151 -13.60 -3.71 11.28
CA VAL A 151 -12.44 -3.95 10.42
C VAL A 151 -12.45 -5.38 9.87
N ILE A 152 -12.40 -5.50 8.56
CA ILE A 152 -12.44 -6.77 7.84
C ILE A 152 -11.08 -7.04 7.24
N PHE A 153 -10.37 -8.07 7.71
CA PHE A 153 -9.11 -8.53 7.14
C PHE A 153 -9.39 -9.68 6.16
N THR A 154 -9.23 -9.45 4.87
CA THR A 154 -9.56 -10.45 3.83
C THR A 154 -8.47 -11.50 3.64
N GLY A 155 -7.24 -11.23 4.06
CA GLY A 155 -6.07 -11.97 3.58
C GLY A 155 -5.74 -11.59 2.13
N MET A 156 -4.90 -12.40 1.49
CA MET A 156 -4.50 -12.19 0.10
C MET A 156 -5.70 -12.34 -0.84
N ILE A 157 -5.90 -11.36 -1.71
CA ILE A 157 -6.88 -11.43 -2.80
C ILE A 157 -6.18 -11.74 -4.12
N ALA A 158 -6.89 -12.38 -5.05
CA ALA A 158 -6.35 -12.66 -6.37
C ALA A 158 -6.16 -11.35 -7.17
N PRO A 159 -5.10 -11.22 -7.99
CA PRO A 159 -4.92 -10.05 -8.85
C PRO A 159 -6.12 -9.75 -9.77
N SER A 160 -6.86 -10.78 -10.17
CA SER A 160 -8.09 -10.64 -10.97
C SER A 160 -9.26 -10.02 -10.20
N GLU A 161 -9.24 -10.03 -8.86
CA GLU A 161 -10.28 -9.48 -8.01
C GLU A 161 -10.01 -8.03 -7.59
N THR A 162 -8.77 -7.55 -7.78
CA THR A 162 -8.34 -6.20 -7.34
C THR A 162 -9.28 -5.10 -7.85
N ALA A 163 -9.62 -5.12 -9.13
CA ALA A 163 -10.55 -4.15 -9.72
C ALA A 163 -11.95 -4.21 -9.11
N LEU A 164 -12.42 -5.41 -8.72
CA LEU A 164 -13.71 -5.57 -8.05
C LEU A 164 -13.70 -4.92 -6.67
N TYR A 165 -12.62 -5.10 -5.89
CA TYR A 165 -12.48 -4.45 -4.59
C TYR A 165 -12.41 -2.94 -4.69
N TYR A 166 -11.65 -2.37 -5.64
CA TYR A 166 -11.60 -0.93 -5.87
C TYR A 166 -12.97 -0.37 -6.24
N LYS A 167 -13.70 -1.04 -7.15
CA LYS A 167 -15.04 -0.59 -7.58
C LYS A 167 -16.11 -0.75 -6.49
N ALA A 168 -15.96 -1.70 -5.57
CA ALA A 168 -16.89 -1.91 -4.48
C ALA A 168 -16.68 -0.92 -3.31
N ALA A 169 -15.50 -0.31 -3.21
CA ALA A 169 -15.16 0.64 -2.18
C ALA A 169 -15.74 2.04 -2.48
N ASP A 170 -16.21 2.72 -1.44
CA ASP A 170 -16.56 4.15 -1.52
C ASP A 170 -15.32 5.04 -1.47
N PHE A 171 -14.27 4.60 -0.74
CA PHE A 171 -13.00 5.33 -0.59
C PHE A 171 -11.82 4.36 -0.52
N PHE A 172 -10.72 4.74 -1.16
CA PHE A 172 -9.42 4.11 -0.97
C PHE A 172 -8.58 4.89 0.04
N ILE A 173 -7.93 4.18 0.98
CA ILE A 173 -7.13 4.81 2.03
C ILE A 173 -5.77 4.12 2.16
N SER A 174 -4.70 4.90 2.26
CA SER A 174 -3.35 4.41 2.53
C SER A 174 -2.56 5.43 3.34
N ALA A 175 -1.73 4.94 4.25
CA ALA A 175 -0.78 5.72 5.04
C ALA A 175 0.67 5.23 4.82
N SER A 176 0.93 4.61 3.67
CA SER A 176 2.25 4.09 3.32
C SER A 176 3.32 5.17 3.39
N THR A 177 4.45 4.85 4.03
CA THR A 177 5.60 5.75 4.16
C THR A 177 6.70 5.46 3.15
N SER A 178 6.55 4.39 2.35
CA SER A 178 7.54 3.92 1.39
C SER A 178 6.92 3.71 0.01
N GLU A 179 6.60 4.82 -0.66
CA GLU A 179 6.07 4.80 -2.01
C GLU A 179 7.06 5.44 -2.99
N THR A 180 7.43 4.71 -4.03
CA THR A 180 8.28 5.22 -5.12
C THR A 180 7.47 5.92 -6.20
N GLN A 181 6.23 5.47 -6.44
CA GLN A 181 5.30 6.06 -7.39
C GLN A 181 3.84 6.03 -6.91
N GLY A 182 3.50 5.12 -5.98
CA GLY A 182 2.16 4.99 -5.44
C GLY A 182 1.13 4.49 -6.47
N LEU A 183 1.47 3.40 -7.17
CA LEU A 183 0.61 2.83 -8.23
C LEU A 183 -0.81 2.52 -7.74
N THR A 184 -0.97 2.06 -6.51
CA THR A 184 -2.28 1.74 -5.91
C THR A 184 -3.24 2.92 -5.86
N TYR A 185 -2.72 4.16 -5.77
CA TYR A 185 -3.57 5.37 -5.87
C TYR A 185 -4.04 5.68 -7.29
N LEU A 186 -3.31 5.18 -8.28
CA LEU A 186 -3.68 5.36 -9.69
C LEU A 186 -4.59 4.23 -10.19
N GLU A 187 -4.59 3.09 -9.49
CA GLU A 187 -5.41 1.91 -9.75
C GLU A 187 -6.81 2.04 -9.11
N SER A 188 -6.93 2.83 -8.04
CA SER A 188 -8.16 3.10 -7.30
C SER A 188 -8.99 4.18 -7.98
#